data_3e0df32e068ceecfcd2abb0a62a32c3a
#
_entry.id   3e0df32e068ceecfcd2abb0a62a32c3a
#
_cell.length_a   1.000
_cell.length_b   1.000
_cell.length_c   1.000
_cell.angle_alpha   90.00
_cell.angle_beta   90.00
_cell.angle_gamma   90.00
#
_symmetry.space_group_name_H-M   'P 1'
#
loop_
_entity.id
_entity.type
_entity.pdbx_description
1 polymer ?
#
loop_
_entity_poly.entity_id
_entity_poly.type
_entity_poly.pdbx_seq_one_letter_code
_entity_poly.pdbx_strand_id
1 'polypeptide(L)'
;MFVLYVTSLYGNSGKTMLCSGLAKTWANIGKKTGFLKPLFNNNTSVKDILFMRRLLGLEEPVEVIGPSISVLSESANVIKQALSAISNNKDIVLIEGLPLASSSDIIEALNSKVLVIHDYSSPLNSALPEYKKLGSRLMGIVINKVPKRQLARKRSQFSEELEKRGVNLLGVLPEDRILMSMSVMDLAEAVQGKILNCQDKGEEIVENFMMGSSTFDRDLCIIIEKITKPSSSGARDLALEKLPFQIFNWQLSKPQ
;
A
#
# COMPACT_ATOMS: atom_id res chain seq x y z
N MET A 1 5.02 -1.51 26.22
CA MET A 1 4.97 -1.16 24.78
C MET A 1 4.65 -2.40 23.96
N PHE A 2 3.73 -2.30 23.03
CA PHE A 2 3.35 -3.39 22.12
C PHE A 2 3.95 -3.16 20.74
N VAL A 3 4.59 -4.18 20.15
CA VAL A 3 5.19 -4.09 18.82
C VAL A 3 4.38 -4.96 17.86
N LEU A 4 3.83 -4.33 16.82
CA LEU A 4 3.08 -5.00 15.76
C LEU A 4 3.84 -4.90 14.43
N TYR A 5 4.21 -6.05 13.91
CA TYR A 5 4.86 -6.19 12.61
C TYR A 5 3.82 -6.54 11.54
N VAL A 6 3.62 -5.68 10.56
CA VAL A 6 2.68 -5.90 9.47
C VAL A 6 3.45 -6.34 8.24
N THR A 7 3.17 -7.55 7.76
CA THR A 7 3.85 -8.13 6.59
C THR A 7 2.88 -8.73 5.59
N SER A 8 3.38 -9.10 4.44
CA SER A 8 2.66 -9.80 3.38
C SER A 8 3.61 -10.73 2.64
N LEU A 9 3.07 -11.76 1.99
CA LEU A 9 3.89 -12.66 1.17
C LEU A 9 4.31 -11.98 -0.13
N TYR A 10 3.41 -11.16 -0.70
CA TYR A 10 3.62 -10.47 -1.98
C TYR A 10 3.66 -8.95 -1.79
N GLY A 11 4.28 -8.24 -2.74
CA GLY A 11 4.26 -6.79 -2.81
C GLY A 11 2.84 -6.23 -3.05
N ASN A 12 2.67 -4.94 -2.87
CA ASN A 12 1.43 -4.20 -3.18
C ASN A 12 0.14 -4.72 -2.53
N SER A 13 0.25 -5.51 -1.45
CA SER A 13 -0.92 -6.06 -0.73
C SER A 13 -1.69 -5.01 0.08
N GLY A 14 -1.18 -3.77 0.19
CA GLY A 14 -1.81 -2.66 0.92
C GLY A 14 -1.33 -2.51 2.37
N LYS A 15 -0.07 -2.89 2.68
CA LYS A 15 0.52 -2.73 4.01
C LYS A 15 0.44 -1.31 4.53
N THR A 16 0.89 -0.33 3.75
CA THR A 16 0.89 1.09 4.14
C THR A 16 -0.52 1.58 4.47
N MET A 17 -1.52 1.22 3.66
CA MET A 17 -2.92 1.55 3.90
C MET A 17 -3.44 0.94 5.21
N LEU A 18 -3.16 -0.34 5.47
CA LEU A 18 -3.57 -1.00 6.70
C LEU A 18 -2.88 -0.36 7.92
N CYS A 19 -1.58 -0.08 7.82
CA CYS A 19 -0.82 0.59 8.87
C CYS A 19 -1.40 1.97 9.19
N SER A 20 -1.73 2.77 8.17
CA SER A 20 -2.31 4.11 8.37
C SER A 20 -3.69 4.04 9.04
N GLY A 21 -4.53 3.10 8.64
CA GLY A 21 -5.85 2.89 9.25
C GLY A 21 -5.75 2.47 10.72
N LEU A 22 -4.90 1.51 11.05
CA LEU A 22 -4.64 1.08 12.43
C LEU A 22 -4.08 2.22 13.28
N ALA A 23 -3.07 2.90 12.78
CA ALA A 23 -2.43 4.01 13.47
C ALA A 23 -3.41 5.15 13.78
N LYS A 24 -4.26 5.52 12.81
CA LYS A 24 -5.30 6.53 12.99
C LYS A 24 -6.35 6.09 14.01
N THR A 25 -6.75 4.82 13.96
CA THR A 25 -7.72 4.26 14.92
C THR A 25 -7.18 4.32 16.35
N TRP A 26 -5.92 3.94 16.55
CA TRP A 26 -5.29 3.98 17.87
C TRP A 26 -5.09 5.41 18.37
N ALA A 27 -4.70 6.32 17.50
CA ALA A 27 -4.59 7.75 17.84
C ALA A 27 -5.95 8.32 18.29
N ASN A 28 -7.05 7.93 17.63
CA ASN A 28 -8.41 8.39 17.99
C ASN A 28 -8.84 7.92 19.38
N ILE A 29 -8.30 6.81 19.89
CA ILE A 29 -8.55 6.32 21.26
C ILE A 29 -7.43 6.73 22.23
N GLY A 30 -6.63 7.71 21.88
CA GLY A 30 -5.61 8.31 22.74
C GLY A 30 -4.32 7.49 22.91
N LYS A 31 -4.08 6.45 22.07
CA LYS A 31 -2.85 5.66 22.13
C LYS A 31 -1.73 6.38 21.39
N LYS A 32 -0.59 6.49 22.02
CA LYS A 32 0.64 7.02 21.42
C LYS A 32 1.27 5.96 20.54
N THR A 33 1.21 6.18 19.23
CA THR A 33 1.66 5.23 18.23
C THR A 33 2.96 5.70 17.58
N GLY A 34 4.00 4.85 17.59
CA GLY A 34 5.20 5.00 16.77
C GLY A 34 5.05 4.24 15.45
N PHE A 35 5.85 4.61 14.46
CA PHE A 35 5.84 3.95 13.16
C PHE A 35 7.25 3.75 12.63
N LEU A 36 7.52 2.56 12.07
CA LEU A 36 8.75 2.23 11.36
C LEU A 36 8.42 1.62 10.00
N LYS A 37 9.15 2.04 8.98
CA LYS A 37 9.13 1.44 7.65
C LYS A 37 10.55 1.25 7.14
N PRO A 38 11.18 0.09 7.39
CA PRO A 38 12.52 -0.19 6.90
C PRO A 38 12.60 -0.08 5.38
N LEU A 39 13.62 0.60 4.87
CA LEU A 39 13.88 0.83 3.46
C LEU A 39 14.97 -0.13 2.97
N PHE A 40 14.68 -0.93 1.96
CA PHE A 40 15.65 -1.84 1.36
C PHE A 40 16.04 -1.36 -0.04
N ASN A 41 17.33 -1.23 -0.31
CA ASN A 41 17.90 -0.87 -1.63
C ASN A 41 17.36 0.43 -2.25
N ASN A 42 17.23 1.51 -1.50
CA ASN A 42 16.86 2.86 -1.97
C ASN A 42 15.59 2.97 -2.85
N ASN A 43 14.92 1.87 -3.13
CA ASN A 43 13.75 1.80 -4.02
C ASN A 43 12.41 2.00 -3.30
N THR A 44 12.44 2.20 -1.98
CA THR A 44 11.21 2.35 -1.22
C THR A 44 10.86 3.83 -1.09
N SER A 45 9.65 4.16 -1.38
CA SER A 45 9.18 5.54 -1.39
C SER A 45 9.29 6.19 0.00
N VAL A 46 10.12 7.19 0.12
CA VAL A 46 10.16 8.11 1.26
C VAL A 46 8.80 8.81 1.44
N LYS A 47 7.98 8.88 0.39
CA LYS A 47 6.62 9.45 0.42
C LYS A 47 5.75 8.81 1.50
N ASP A 48 5.78 7.48 1.65
CA ASP A 48 5.00 6.79 2.68
C ASP A 48 5.44 7.13 4.10
N ILE A 49 6.75 7.31 4.31
CA ILE A 49 7.31 7.71 5.61
C ILE A 49 6.86 9.12 5.96
N LEU A 50 6.97 10.04 5.02
CA LEU A 50 6.53 11.43 5.19
C LEU A 50 5.02 11.51 5.45
N PHE A 51 4.24 10.69 4.75
CA PHE A 51 2.81 10.58 4.97
C PHE A 51 2.50 10.10 6.39
N MET A 52 3.11 8.99 6.83
CA MET A 52 2.87 8.44 8.17
C MET A 52 3.38 9.36 9.28
N ARG A 53 4.52 10.01 9.06
CA ARG A 53 5.07 11.03 9.96
C ARG A 53 4.07 12.16 10.19
N ARG A 54 3.47 12.69 9.10
CA ARG A 54 2.43 13.74 9.17
C ARG A 54 1.15 13.22 9.83
N LEU A 55 0.70 12.01 9.45
CA LEU A 55 -0.53 11.39 9.97
C LEU A 55 -0.50 11.22 11.49
N LEU A 56 0.65 10.83 12.04
CA LEU A 56 0.84 10.53 13.45
C LEU A 56 1.47 11.67 14.25
N GLY A 57 1.86 12.76 13.60
CA GLY A 57 2.56 13.88 14.26
C GLY A 57 3.90 13.44 14.87
N LEU A 58 4.65 12.59 14.16
CA LEU A 58 5.93 12.11 14.65
C LEU A 58 7.01 13.19 14.49
N GLU A 59 7.79 13.39 15.55
CA GLU A 59 8.90 14.35 15.56
C GLU A 59 10.22 13.71 15.12
N GLU A 60 10.28 12.39 15.17
CA GLU A 60 11.48 11.60 14.84
C GLU A 60 11.95 11.90 13.40
N PRO A 61 13.28 11.92 13.15
CA PRO A 61 13.84 12.09 11.80
C PRO A 61 13.38 10.98 10.84
N VAL A 62 13.32 11.32 9.56
CA VAL A 62 12.89 10.38 8.49
C VAL A 62 13.77 9.13 8.46
N GLU A 63 15.07 9.29 8.71
CA GLU A 63 16.07 8.22 8.72
C GLU A 63 15.86 7.24 9.89
N VAL A 64 15.28 7.71 10.99
CA VAL A 64 14.92 6.88 12.15
C VAL A 64 13.62 6.14 11.89
N ILE A 65 12.63 6.81 11.29
CA ILE A 65 11.34 6.19 10.92
C ILE A 65 11.52 5.19 9.78
N GLY A 66 12.40 5.51 8.83
CA GLY A 66 12.72 4.71 7.66
C GLY A 66 14.20 4.32 7.59
N PRO A 67 14.67 3.45 8.49
CA PRO A 67 16.07 3.06 8.50
C PRO A 67 16.42 2.32 7.20
N SER A 68 17.53 2.74 6.57
CA SER A 68 18.04 2.11 5.35
C SER A 68 18.73 0.78 5.69
N ILE A 69 18.37 -0.27 4.97
CA ILE A 69 18.96 -1.60 5.09
C ILE A 69 19.72 -1.90 3.82
N SER A 70 21.04 -1.95 3.94
CA SER A 70 21.93 -2.29 2.82
C SER A 70 22.15 -3.80 2.70
N VAL A 71 22.20 -4.50 3.83
CA VAL A 71 22.47 -5.93 3.91
C VAL A 71 21.39 -6.62 4.74
N LEU A 72 20.76 -7.65 4.18
CA LEU A 72 19.63 -8.34 4.83
C LEU A 72 20.00 -8.98 6.16
N SER A 73 21.20 -9.53 6.29
CA SER A 73 21.68 -10.13 7.55
C SER A 73 21.82 -9.13 8.72
N GLU A 74 21.92 -7.83 8.42
CA GLU A 74 22.01 -6.77 9.43
C GLU A 74 20.66 -6.13 9.75
N SER A 75 19.63 -6.47 8.99
CA SER A 75 18.32 -5.84 9.06
C SER A 75 17.71 -5.87 10.47
N ALA A 76 17.84 -6.99 11.17
CA ALA A 76 17.32 -7.14 12.52
C ALA A 76 17.95 -6.16 13.52
N ASN A 77 19.27 -5.94 13.44
CA ASN A 77 19.99 -5.02 14.32
C ASN A 77 19.63 -3.56 14.00
N VAL A 78 19.58 -3.20 12.72
CA VAL A 78 19.22 -1.85 12.26
C VAL A 78 17.80 -1.50 12.72
N ILE A 79 16.85 -2.40 12.52
CA ILE A 79 15.45 -2.17 12.93
C ILE A 79 15.32 -2.13 14.46
N LYS A 80 16.08 -2.96 15.19
CA LYS A 80 16.08 -2.96 16.65
C LYS A 80 16.61 -1.63 17.21
N GLN A 81 17.65 -1.05 16.62
CA GLN A 81 18.16 0.26 17.01
C GLN A 81 17.12 1.35 16.71
N ALA A 82 16.52 1.35 15.54
CA ALA A 82 15.46 2.29 15.17
C ALA A 82 14.23 2.15 16.08
N LEU A 83 13.83 0.91 16.40
CA LEU A 83 12.76 0.64 17.37
C LEU A 83 13.08 1.26 18.74
N SER A 84 14.30 1.09 19.24
CA SER A 84 14.71 1.66 20.52
C SER A 84 14.62 3.19 20.53
N ALA A 85 15.02 3.84 19.41
CA ALA A 85 14.96 5.28 19.27
C ALA A 85 13.51 5.83 19.22
N ILE A 86 12.58 5.08 18.63
CA ILE A 86 11.16 5.48 18.51
C ILE A 86 10.33 5.12 19.74
N SER A 87 10.75 4.13 20.51
CA SER A 87 9.95 3.52 21.58
C SER A 87 9.60 4.45 22.73
N ASN A 88 10.36 5.53 22.89
CA ASN A 88 10.19 6.41 24.03
C ASN A 88 8.79 7.03 24.05
N ASN A 89 8.10 6.85 25.17
CA ASN A 89 6.75 7.38 25.39
C ASN A 89 5.68 6.89 24.34
N LYS A 90 5.85 5.71 23.77
CA LYS A 90 4.87 5.07 22.87
C LYS A 90 4.20 3.88 23.52
N ASP A 91 2.88 3.74 23.35
CA ASP A 91 2.12 2.57 23.78
C ASP A 91 2.30 1.42 22.78
N ILE A 92 2.32 1.76 21.51
CA ILE A 92 2.36 0.83 20.37
C ILE A 92 3.39 1.32 19.37
N VAL A 93 4.21 0.41 18.84
CA VAL A 93 5.01 0.68 17.65
C VAL A 93 4.56 -0.24 16.52
N LEU A 94 4.17 0.38 15.42
CA LEU A 94 3.74 -0.28 14.21
C LEU A 94 4.90 -0.33 13.23
N ILE A 95 5.24 -1.53 12.76
CA ILE A 95 6.31 -1.72 11.80
C ILE A 95 5.70 -2.20 10.48
N GLU A 96 5.80 -1.38 9.43
CA GLU A 96 5.52 -1.83 8.08
C GLU A 96 6.70 -2.67 7.58
N GLY A 97 6.55 -3.98 7.69
CA GLY A 97 7.62 -4.93 7.49
C GLY A 97 7.96 -5.21 6.03
N LEU A 98 9.10 -5.85 5.86
CA LEU A 98 9.54 -6.43 4.60
C LEU A 98 8.62 -7.59 4.18
N PRO A 99 8.73 -8.12 2.95
CA PRO A 99 8.04 -9.35 2.57
C PRO A 99 8.37 -10.50 3.54
N LEU A 100 7.39 -11.37 3.77
CA LEU A 100 7.48 -12.42 4.80
C LEU A 100 8.75 -13.29 4.67
N ALA A 101 9.14 -13.61 3.45
CA ALA A 101 10.35 -14.39 3.18
C ALA A 101 11.65 -13.77 3.75
N SER A 102 11.67 -12.45 3.90
CA SER A 102 12.83 -11.68 4.40
C SER A 102 12.63 -11.17 5.83
N SER A 103 11.59 -11.65 6.55
CA SER A 103 11.16 -11.05 7.81
C SER A 103 11.41 -11.93 9.04
N SER A 104 11.76 -13.21 8.88
CA SER A 104 11.85 -14.17 9.97
C SER A 104 12.77 -13.71 11.11
N ASP A 105 14.00 -13.34 10.77
CA ASP A 105 15.02 -12.93 11.74
C ASP A 105 14.65 -11.63 12.45
N ILE A 106 14.00 -10.71 11.71
CA ILE A 106 13.51 -9.43 12.24
C ILE A 106 12.41 -9.67 13.27
N ILE A 107 11.41 -10.50 12.91
CA ILE A 107 10.27 -10.82 13.76
C ILE A 107 10.74 -11.49 15.05
N GLU A 108 11.73 -12.38 14.95
CA GLU A 108 12.31 -13.05 16.11
C GLU A 108 13.08 -12.08 17.00
N ALA A 109 13.99 -11.30 16.40
CA ALA A 109 14.84 -10.35 17.13
C ALA A 109 14.03 -9.26 17.86
N LEU A 110 12.90 -8.85 17.31
CA LEU A 110 12.00 -7.84 17.89
C LEU A 110 10.99 -8.42 18.88
N ASN A 111 10.91 -9.74 18.99
CA ASN A 111 9.84 -10.41 19.75
C ASN A 111 8.44 -9.85 19.43
N SER A 112 8.19 -9.52 18.17
CA SER A 112 6.97 -8.84 17.74
C SER A 112 5.81 -9.79 17.49
N LYS A 113 4.59 -9.30 17.65
CA LYS A 113 3.40 -9.96 17.08
C LYS A 113 3.27 -9.59 15.63
N VAL A 114 2.72 -10.50 14.83
CA VAL A 114 2.66 -10.39 13.39
C VAL A 114 1.22 -10.35 12.91
N LEU A 115 0.89 -9.35 12.11
CA LEU A 115 -0.32 -9.26 11.34
C LEU A 115 0.04 -9.45 9.87
N VAL A 116 -0.60 -10.40 9.21
CA VAL A 116 -0.41 -10.63 7.79
C VAL A 116 -1.53 -9.98 6.99
N ILE A 117 -1.17 -9.20 5.98
CA ILE A 117 -2.13 -8.73 4.98
C ILE A 117 -2.00 -9.58 3.72
N HIS A 118 -3.11 -10.17 3.30
CA HIS A 118 -3.20 -11.03 2.13
C HIS A 118 -4.02 -10.37 1.04
N ASP A 119 -3.50 -10.31 -0.17
CA ASP A 119 -4.23 -9.77 -1.31
C ASP A 119 -5.24 -10.82 -1.82
N TYR A 120 -6.50 -10.43 -1.98
CA TYR A 120 -7.58 -11.31 -2.44
C TYR A 120 -7.30 -11.95 -3.80
N SER A 121 -6.56 -11.29 -4.68
CA SER A 121 -6.19 -11.81 -6.00
C SER A 121 -5.18 -12.97 -5.94
N SER A 122 -4.50 -13.13 -4.81
CA SER A 122 -3.50 -14.17 -4.62
C SER A 122 -4.12 -15.46 -4.06
N PRO A 123 -3.59 -16.64 -4.38
CA PRO A 123 -4.15 -17.92 -3.87
C PRO A 123 -3.83 -18.10 -2.38
N LEU A 124 -4.87 -18.02 -1.54
CA LEU A 124 -4.73 -18.14 -0.08
C LEU A 124 -4.18 -19.52 0.34
N ASN A 125 -4.62 -20.58 -0.33
CA ASN A 125 -4.24 -21.94 0.02
C ASN A 125 -2.73 -22.19 -0.07
N SER A 126 -2.06 -21.61 -1.05
CA SER A 126 -0.60 -21.72 -1.21
C SER A 126 0.16 -20.83 -0.25
N ALA A 127 -0.44 -19.75 0.25
CA ALA A 127 0.17 -18.82 1.17
C ALA A 127 0.07 -19.26 2.65
N LEU A 128 -0.97 -20.01 3.02
CA LEU A 128 -1.24 -20.40 4.40
C LEU A 128 -0.11 -21.19 5.07
N PRO A 129 0.59 -22.12 4.43
CA PRO A 129 1.73 -22.81 5.05
C PRO A 129 2.81 -21.84 5.52
N GLU A 130 3.10 -20.79 4.72
CA GLU A 130 4.10 -19.78 5.07
C GLU A 130 3.63 -18.94 6.28
N TYR A 131 2.36 -18.59 6.34
CA TYR A 131 1.80 -17.84 7.47
C TYR A 131 1.84 -18.66 8.77
N LYS A 132 1.58 -19.97 8.70
CA LYS A 132 1.63 -20.87 9.86
C LYS A 132 3.02 -21.04 10.45
N LYS A 133 4.08 -20.86 9.67
CA LYS A 133 5.47 -20.86 10.18
C LYS A 133 5.71 -19.80 11.27
N LEU A 134 4.91 -18.74 11.29
CA LEU A 134 4.97 -17.70 12.33
C LEU A 134 4.52 -18.19 13.70
N GLY A 135 3.82 -19.32 13.79
CA GLY A 135 3.40 -19.96 15.05
C GLY A 135 2.61 -19.00 15.93
N SER A 136 2.98 -18.96 17.21
CA SER A 136 2.32 -18.11 18.24
C SER A 136 2.52 -16.60 18.03
N ARG A 137 3.41 -16.19 17.13
CA ARG A 137 3.61 -14.78 16.79
C ARG A 137 2.53 -14.26 15.85
N LEU A 138 1.92 -15.13 15.06
CA LEU A 138 0.82 -14.77 14.16
C LEU A 138 -0.42 -14.38 14.98
N MET A 139 -0.83 -13.12 14.90
CA MET A 139 -2.11 -12.67 15.45
C MET A 139 -3.28 -13.11 14.57
N GLY A 140 -3.09 -13.04 13.27
CA GLY A 140 -4.07 -13.41 12.26
C GLY A 140 -3.81 -12.74 10.91
N ILE A 141 -4.80 -12.90 10.04
CA ILE A 141 -4.74 -12.46 8.65
C ILE A 141 -5.83 -11.41 8.38
N VAL A 142 -5.49 -10.39 7.63
CA VAL A 142 -6.44 -9.47 7.00
C VAL A 142 -6.45 -9.76 5.50
N ILE A 143 -7.62 -10.06 4.94
CA ILE A 143 -7.80 -10.21 3.49
C ILE A 143 -8.16 -8.85 2.91
N ASN A 144 -7.36 -8.35 1.98
CA ASN A 144 -7.53 -7.03 1.38
C ASN A 144 -7.96 -7.10 -0.09
N LYS A 145 -8.53 -6.00 -0.59
CA LYS A 145 -8.98 -5.81 -1.98
C LYS A 145 -10.07 -6.77 -2.41
N VAL A 146 -10.96 -7.16 -1.52
CA VAL A 146 -12.11 -7.99 -1.86
C VAL A 146 -13.15 -7.15 -2.62
N PRO A 147 -13.65 -7.60 -3.78
CA PRO A 147 -14.68 -6.87 -4.51
C PRO A 147 -15.88 -6.52 -3.61
N LYS A 148 -16.29 -5.25 -3.58
CA LYS A 148 -17.35 -4.75 -2.68
C LYS A 148 -18.61 -5.61 -2.74
N ARG A 149 -19.00 -6.06 -3.94
CA ARG A 149 -20.20 -6.92 -4.14
C ARG A 149 -20.10 -8.30 -3.51
N GLN A 150 -18.88 -8.78 -3.22
CA GLN A 150 -18.62 -10.12 -2.68
C GLN A 150 -18.25 -10.08 -1.19
N LEU A 151 -18.11 -8.90 -0.59
CA LEU A 151 -17.51 -8.72 0.74
C LEU A 151 -18.17 -9.59 1.81
N ALA A 152 -19.52 -9.53 1.94
CA ALA A 152 -20.25 -10.28 2.95
C ALA A 152 -20.08 -11.80 2.79
N ARG A 153 -20.28 -12.31 1.55
CA ARG A 153 -20.12 -13.74 1.24
C ARG A 153 -18.69 -14.22 1.50
N LYS A 154 -17.69 -13.45 1.05
CA LYS A 154 -16.28 -13.81 1.20
C LYS A 154 -15.82 -13.75 2.64
N ARG A 155 -16.35 -12.81 3.43
CA ARG A 155 -16.05 -12.75 4.86
C ARG A 155 -16.46 -14.04 5.59
N SER A 156 -17.66 -14.55 5.37
CA SER A 156 -18.11 -15.82 5.96
C SER A 156 -17.27 -16.99 5.45
N GLN A 157 -17.04 -17.05 4.14
CA GLN A 157 -16.22 -18.12 3.52
C GLN A 157 -14.80 -18.16 4.12
N PHE A 158 -14.11 -17.03 4.20
CA PHE A 158 -12.76 -16.98 4.74
C PHE A 158 -12.73 -17.24 6.25
N SER A 159 -13.75 -16.80 7.00
CA SER A 159 -13.85 -17.10 8.42
C SER A 159 -13.87 -18.60 8.66
N GLU A 160 -14.76 -19.32 7.99
CA GLU A 160 -14.87 -20.79 8.12
C GLU A 160 -13.60 -21.52 7.65
N GLU A 161 -13.04 -21.06 6.53
CA GLU A 161 -11.84 -21.70 5.95
C GLU A 161 -10.63 -21.55 6.86
N LEU A 162 -10.39 -20.35 7.38
CA LEU A 162 -9.25 -20.05 8.23
C LEU A 162 -9.41 -20.65 9.63
N GLU A 163 -10.63 -20.65 10.19
CA GLU A 163 -10.94 -21.28 11.47
C GLU A 163 -10.66 -22.79 11.44
N LYS A 164 -11.11 -23.51 10.40
CA LYS A 164 -10.79 -24.92 10.19
C LYS A 164 -9.28 -25.21 10.14
N ARG A 165 -8.49 -24.21 9.81
CA ARG A 165 -7.02 -24.30 9.72
C ARG A 165 -6.30 -23.75 10.93
N GLY A 166 -7.02 -23.29 11.96
CA GLY A 166 -6.46 -22.72 13.20
C GLY A 166 -5.79 -21.38 13.00
N VAL A 167 -6.26 -20.55 12.03
CA VAL A 167 -5.74 -19.22 11.74
C VAL A 167 -6.84 -18.18 11.94
N ASN A 168 -6.55 -17.12 12.68
CA ASN A 168 -7.53 -16.07 12.95
C ASN A 168 -7.71 -15.16 11.73
N LEU A 169 -8.97 -14.96 11.30
CA LEU A 169 -9.33 -13.89 10.38
C LEU A 169 -9.58 -12.60 11.17
N LEU A 170 -8.72 -11.61 11.03
CA LEU A 170 -8.84 -10.32 11.72
C LEU A 170 -9.76 -9.35 10.99
N GLY A 171 -9.85 -9.49 9.66
CA GLY A 171 -10.72 -8.62 8.88
C GLY A 171 -10.71 -8.95 7.40
N VAL A 172 -11.73 -8.44 6.72
CA VAL A 172 -11.85 -8.47 5.26
C VAL A 172 -12.14 -7.06 4.79
N LEU A 173 -11.23 -6.51 4.00
CA LEU A 173 -11.29 -5.14 3.51
C LEU A 173 -11.72 -5.11 2.05
N PRO A 174 -12.63 -4.21 1.69
CA PRO A 174 -13.04 -4.06 0.30
C PRO A 174 -11.93 -3.45 -0.55
N GLU A 175 -11.96 -3.73 -1.84
CA GLU A 175 -11.24 -2.91 -2.81
C GLU A 175 -11.80 -1.48 -2.79
N ASP A 176 -10.91 -0.51 -2.86
CA ASP A 176 -11.28 0.89 -3.01
C ASP A 176 -10.49 1.51 -4.16
N ARG A 177 -11.23 2.01 -5.17
CA ARG A 177 -10.63 2.55 -6.38
C ARG A 177 -9.79 3.79 -6.11
N ILE A 178 -10.25 4.64 -5.19
CA ILE A 178 -9.52 5.86 -4.83
C ILE A 178 -8.18 5.51 -4.19
N LEU A 179 -8.18 4.54 -3.26
CA LEU A 179 -6.95 4.07 -2.61
C LEU A 179 -6.01 3.28 -3.55
N MET A 180 -6.52 2.85 -4.69
CA MET A 180 -5.73 2.15 -5.73
C MET A 180 -5.31 3.08 -6.87
N SER A 181 -5.81 4.31 -6.88
CA SER A 181 -5.52 5.31 -7.90
C SER A 181 -4.16 5.96 -7.65
N MET A 182 -3.56 6.45 -8.71
CA MET A 182 -2.30 7.19 -8.67
C MET A 182 -2.54 8.66 -9.03
N SER A 183 -1.62 9.54 -8.64
CA SER A 183 -1.66 10.94 -9.09
C SER A 183 -1.25 11.07 -10.57
N VAL A 184 -1.58 12.19 -11.18
CA VAL A 184 -1.11 12.51 -12.55
C VAL A 184 0.42 12.51 -12.59
N MET A 185 1.08 12.98 -11.54
CA MET A 185 2.54 13.01 -11.43
C MET A 185 3.12 11.59 -11.33
N ASP A 186 2.54 10.72 -10.49
CA ASP A 186 2.98 9.33 -10.37
C ASP A 186 2.78 8.56 -11.68
N LEU A 187 1.68 8.85 -12.40
CA LEU A 187 1.44 8.26 -13.71
C LEU A 187 2.48 8.74 -14.74
N ALA A 188 2.78 10.05 -14.76
CA ALA A 188 3.79 10.60 -15.64
C ALA A 188 5.17 9.97 -15.39
N GLU A 189 5.54 9.81 -14.11
CA GLU A 189 6.78 9.12 -13.72
C GLU A 189 6.79 7.65 -14.18
N ALA A 190 5.69 6.93 -13.95
CA ALA A 190 5.58 5.50 -14.32
C ALA A 190 5.73 5.25 -15.82
N VAL A 191 5.22 6.16 -16.66
CA VAL A 191 5.34 6.07 -18.13
C VAL A 191 6.54 6.82 -18.67
N GLN A 192 7.39 7.39 -17.82
CA GLN A 192 8.52 8.27 -18.20
C GLN A 192 8.06 9.43 -19.10
N GLY A 193 6.85 9.89 -18.89
CA GLY A 193 6.20 10.94 -19.65
C GLY A 193 6.44 12.33 -19.05
N LYS A 194 6.02 13.36 -19.80
CA LYS A 194 6.06 14.76 -19.38
C LYS A 194 4.65 15.33 -19.32
N ILE A 195 4.33 16.02 -18.23
CA ILE A 195 3.08 16.79 -18.14
C ILE A 195 3.23 18.03 -19.04
N LEU A 196 2.39 18.14 -20.07
CA LEU A 196 2.47 19.21 -21.07
C LEU A 196 1.72 20.46 -20.67
N ASN A 197 0.60 20.30 -19.93
CA ASN A 197 -0.25 21.40 -19.47
C ASN A 197 -0.77 21.14 -18.06
N CYS A 198 -1.32 22.18 -17.40
CA CYS A 198 -1.89 22.08 -16.04
C CYS A 198 -0.93 21.41 -15.04
N GLN A 199 0.33 21.82 -15.01
CA GLN A 199 1.35 21.25 -14.11
C GLN A 199 0.99 21.40 -12.62
N ASP A 200 0.18 22.41 -12.28
CA ASP A 200 -0.39 22.66 -10.97
C ASP A 200 -1.33 21.54 -10.49
N LYS A 201 -1.81 20.70 -11.42
CA LYS A 201 -2.71 19.58 -11.16
C LYS A 201 -2.03 18.22 -11.06
N GLY A 202 -0.73 18.20 -10.92
CA GLY A 202 0.06 16.96 -10.81
C GLY A 202 -0.37 16.04 -9.65
N GLU A 203 -0.89 16.60 -8.57
CA GLU A 203 -1.39 15.85 -7.40
C GLU A 203 -2.85 15.36 -7.55
N GLU A 204 -3.55 15.72 -8.64
CA GLU A 204 -4.91 15.21 -8.86
C GLU A 204 -4.88 13.70 -9.10
N ILE A 205 -5.90 13.00 -8.54
CA ILE A 205 -6.02 11.55 -8.61
C ILE A 205 -6.61 11.14 -9.96
N VAL A 206 -5.97 10.17 -10.61
CA VAL A 206 -6.45 9.52 -11.83
C VAL A 206 -7.27 8.30 -11.45
N GLU A 207 -8.58 8.39 -11.52
CA GLU A 207 -9.49 7.27 -11.18
C GLU A 207 -9.64 6.27 -12.33
N ASN A 208 -9.58 6.73 -13.56
CA ASN A 208 -9.72 5.89 -14.75
C ASN A 208 -8.73 6.35 -15.83
N PHE A 209 -8.20 5.40 -16.56
CA PHE A 209 -7.43 5.65 -17.77
C PHE A 209 -7.89 4.71 -18.86
N MET A 210 -7.84 5.19 -20.08
CA MET A 210 -8.17 4.42 -21.26
C MET A 210 -6.93 4.39 -22.17
N MET A 211 -6.56 3.20 -22.61
CA MET A 211 -5.56 3.03 -23.65
C MET A 211 -6.26 2.87 -24.99
N GLY A 212 -5.96 3.79 -25.92
CA GLY A 212 -6.37 3.68 -27.30
C GLY A 212 -5.16 3.37 -28.17
N SER A 213 -5.27 2.37 -29.04
CA SER A 213 -4.30 2.16 -30.12
C SER A 213 -4.98 2.41 -31.46
N SER A 214 -4.40 3.30 -32.26
CA SER A 214 -4.80 3.46 -33.65
C SER A 214 -3.95 2.55 -34.52
N THR A 215 -4.58 1.77 -35.39
CA THR A 215 -3.87 0.94 -36.37
C THR A 215 -3.11 1.74 -37.41
N PHE A 216 -3.38 3.05 -37.49
CA PHE A 216 -2.78 3.96 -38.47
C PHE A 216 -1.67 4.85 -37.88
N ASP A 217 -1.55 4.93 -36.57
CA ASP A 217 -0.50 5.72 -35.91
C ASP A 217 0.39 4.79 -35.08
N ARG A 218 1.72 4.94 -35.20
CA ARG A 218 2.70 4.15 -34.47
C ARG A 218 2.81 4.56 -33.00
N ASP A 219 2.05 5.55 -32.59
CA ASP A 219 2.11 6.13 -31.25
C ASP A 219 0.92 5.67 -30.42
N LEU A 220 1.19 5.11 -29.24
CA LEU A 220 0.20 4.75 -28.26
C LEU A 220 -0.31 6.00 -27.57
N CYS A 221 -1.57 6.37 -27.78
CA CYS A 221 -2.20 7.45 -27.02
C CYS A 221 -2.83 6.91 -25.74
N ILE A 222 -2.42 7.42 -24.61
CA ILE A 222 -3.09 7.21 -23.31
C ILE A 222 -4.03 8.39 -23.08
N ILE A 223 -5.32 8.12 -23.03
CA ILE A 223 -6.35 9.13 -22.73
C ILE A 223 -6.76 8.95 -21.28
N ILE A 224 -6.59 9.99 -20.50
CA ILE A 224 -6.98 10.03 -19.09
C ILE A 224 -8.28 10.82 -19.00
N GLU A 225 -9.32 10.18 -18.53
CA GLU A 225 -10.62 10.80 -18.32
C GLU A 225 -10.93 10.91 -16.82
N LYS A 226 -11.16 12.13 -16.35
CA LYS A 226 -11.69 12.38 -15.02
C LYS A 226 -13.21 12.23 -15.07
N ILE A 227 -13.75 11.12 -14.61
CA ILE A 227 -15.20 10.98 -14.46
C ILE A 227 -15.63 11.72 -13.18
N THR A 228 -16.03 12.96 -13.32
CA THR A 228 -16.84 13.62 -12.32
C THR A 228 -18.19 12.92 -12.30
N LYS A 229 -18.68 12.50 -11.10
CA LYS A 229 -20.01 11.90 -10.94
C LYS A 229 -21.03 12.76 -11.66
N PRO A 230 -21.83 12.23 -12.60
CA PRO A 230 -22.94 12.98 -13.15
C PRO A 230 -23.99 13.15 -12.04
N SER A 231 -24.26 14.40 -11.67
CA SER A 231 -25.51 14.73 -11.00
C SER A 231 -26.64 14.32 -11.93
N SER A 232 -27.56 13.51 -11.42
CA SER A 232 -28.72 13.00 -12.13
C SER A 232 -29.43 14.08 -12.92
N SER A 233 -29.36 14.05 -14.22
CA SER A 233 -30.35 14.39 -15.24
C SER A 233 -29.67 14.89 -16.52
N GLY A 234 -29.87 14.13 -17.60
CA GLY A 234 -29.74 14.62 -18.96
C GLY A 234 -28.32 14.82 -19.51
N ALA A 235 -27.61 13.76 -19.80
CA ALA A 235 -26.32 13.90 -20.48
C ALA A 235 -26.09 12.75 -21.46
N ARG A 236 -26.55 12.94 -22.69
CA ARG A 236 -26.05 12.18 -23.85
C ARG A 236 -25.29 13.02 -24.86
N ASP A 237 -25.27 14.36 -24.76
CA ASP A 237 -24.76 15.23 -25.81
C ASP A 237 -23.64 16.21 -25.41
N LEU A 238 -22.92 15.98 -24.30
CA LEU A 238 -21.87 16.90 -23.83
C LEU A 238 -20.48 16.26 -23.74
N ALA A 239 -20.26 15.11 -24.35
CA ALA A 239 -19.05 14.31 -24.12
C ALA A 239 -17.82 14.75 -24.95
N LEU A 240 -17.91 15.71 -25.87
CA LEU A 240 -16.80 16.03 -26.77
C LEU A 240 -16.18 17.42 -26.62
N GLU A 241 -16.75 18.33 -25.83
CA GLU A 241 -16.25 19.71 -25.80
C GLU A 241 -15.45 20.16 -24.56
N LYS A 242 -15.25 19.30 -23.55
CA LYS A 242 -14.46 19.67 -22.35
C LYS A 242 -13.51 18.56 -21.92
N LEU A 243 -12.49 18.28 -22.71
CA LEU A 243 -11.32 17.53 -22.29
C LEU A 243 -10.27 18.53 -21.76
N PRO A 244 -10.07 18.68 -20.43
CA PRO A 244 -9.04 19.58 -19.91
C PRO A 244 -7.63 19.00 -20.00
N PHE A 245 -7.47 17.73 -20.41
CA PHE A 245 -6.17 17.07 -20.48
C PHE A 245 -5.89 16.58 -21.89
N GLN A 246 -4.95 17.22 -22.57
CA GLN A 246 -4.41 16.74 -23.83
C GLN A 246 -3.16 15.88 -23.59
N ILE A 247 -3.28 14.64 -23.92
CA ILE A 247 -2.41 13.67 -24.61
C ILE A 247 -0.93 13.71 -24.23
N PHE A 248 -0.50 12.61 -23.64
CA PHE A 248 0.92 12.23 -23.60
C PHE A 248 1.34 11.70 -24.98
N ASN A 249 2.23 12.41 -25.67
CA ASN A 249 2.88 11.90 -26.87
C ASN A 249 4.16 11.18 -26.44
N TRP A 250 4.20 9.86 -26.54
CA TRP A 250 5.36 9.05 -26.22
C TRP A 250 6.07 8.61 -27.48
N GLN A 251 7.23 9.18 -27.77
CA GLN A 251 8.13 8.68 -28.80
C GLN A 251 9.02 7.61 -28.20
N LEU A 252 8.84 6.36 -28.64
CA LEU A 252 9.79 5.30 -28.41
C LEU A 252 11.13 5.67 -29.06
N SER A 253 12.11 6.09 -28.27
CA SER A 253 13.49 6.13 -28.72
C SER A 253 13.93 4.70 -29.03
N LYS A 254 14.23 4.43 -30.29
CA LYS A 254 14.86 3.17 -30.70
C LYS A 254 16.16 3.01 -29.96
N PRO A 255 16.48 1.82 -29.40
CA PRO A 255 17.83 1.51 -29.00
C PRO A 255 18.69 1.49 -30.28
N GLN A 256 19.81 2.21 -30.23
CA GLN A 256 20.89 2.08 -31.21
C GLN A 256 21.57 0.72 -31.06
#